data_687d18b91b9fbeef2ee1870da6d4e2ed
#
_entry.id   687d18b91b9fbeef2ee1870da6d4e2ed
#
_cell.length_a   1.000
_cell.length_b   1.000
_cell.length_c   1.000
_cell.angle_alpha   90.00
_cell.angle_beta   90.00
_cell.angle_gamma   90.00
#
_symmetry.space_group_name_H-M   'P 1'
#
loop_
_entity.id
_entity.type
_entity.pdbx_description
1 polymer ?
#
loop_
_entity_poly.entity_id
_entity_poly.type
_entity_poly.pdbx_seq_one_letter_code
_entity_poly.pdbx_strand_id
1 'polypeptide(L)'
;MSKIAIIGDGFSALFTALELAKKGEEILVISSQKDEFESGILTPFNTPALARDGAISSSFLGLVSKKSELDIALCLNENFRAWMANFTLKSTKAHDKKMRILFKKFGQKSFEILKELNEKYPQIKFEKSGVYLIFSEDESFKKRLDEMKIADCEQEILSVDSELANFGFINKNIKGALNLAKNASADVKELRNALFSELNELGVQFINDEIYELKTQGQAVQKAVGVAGEYEADSFVVASRNLELSSKLGTNLSAILAKFYTIDLVLSEDQIPKKPIILNDMFAKIYPTKNGVTIITNLQVGAIDTLVKTERINAFLNELKTHLGISELKEPKFRANFVLLSSNDKPAIGRDETYQNLLYNQAYGLNELSFAPHFAGVLADLIKEGKSNEQSDEILLFSSLYEG
;
A
#
# COMPACT_ATOMS: atom_id res chain seq x y z
N MET A 1 29.64 -6.78 -11.57
CA MET A 1 28.54 -5.87 -11.90
C MET A 1 27.53 -6.70 -12.66
N SER A 2 26.40 -6.98 -12.04
CA SER A 2 25.36 -7.77 -12.68
C SER A 2 24.30 -6.84 -13.26
N LYS A 3 23.69 -7.25 -14.35
CA LYS A 3 22.57 -6.54 -14.97
C LYS A 3 21.27 -7.03 -14.37
N ILE A 4 20.47 -6.14 -13.82
CA ILE A 4 19.21 -6.48 -13.15
C ILE A 4 18.06 -5.74 -13.81
N ALA A 5 17.07 -6.49 -14.29
CA ALA A 5 15.83 -5.93 -14.84
C ALA A 5 14.75 -5.87 -13.74
N ILE A 6 14.21 -4.69 -13.48
CA ILE A 6 13.12 -4.45 -12.54
C ILE A 6 11.86 -4.12 -13.34
N ILE A 7 10.82 -4.91 -13.18
CA ILE A 7 9.56 -4.78 -13.91
C ILE A 7 8.55 -4.08 -12.99
N GLY A 8 8.26 -2.83 -13.29
CA GLY A 8 7.39 -1.95 -12.51
C GLY A 8 8.04 -0.61 -12.22
N ASP A 9 7.27 0.37 -11.75
CA ASP A 9 7.72 1.71 -11.38
C ASP A 9 7.04 2.28 -10.14
N GLY A 10 6.36 1.42 -9.36
CA GLY A 10 5.88 1.75 -8.01
C GLY A 10 7.04 2.01 -7.05
N PHE A 11 6.75 2.43 -5.83
CA PHE A 11 7.79 2.67 -4.82
C PHE A 11 8.62 1.42 -4.53
N SER A 12 8.03 0.23 -4.57
CA SER A 12 8.76 -1.03 -4.42
C SER A 12 9.83 -1.22 -5.50
N ALA A 13 9.53 -0.88 -6.76
CA ALA A 13 10.48 -0.92 -7.86
C ALA A 13 11.56 0.16 -7.73
N LEU A 14 11.16 1.41 -7.48
CA LEU A 14 12.09 2.54 -7.42
C LEU A 14 13.08 2.44 -6.25
N PHE A 15 12.62 2.06 -5.05
CA PHE A 15 13.52 1.82 -3.92
C PHE A 15 14.43 0.61 -4.15
N THR A 16 13.94 -0.47 -4.78
CA THR A 16 14.77 -1.61 -5.15
C THR A 16 15.87 -1.21 -6.13
N ALA A 17 15.51 -0.42 -7.15
CA ALA A 17 16.47 0.13 -8.10
C ALA A 17 17.54 0.98 -7.40
N LEU A 18 17.10 1.83 -6.45
CA LEU A 18 18.01 2.71 -5.69
C LEU A 18 19.00 1.90 -4.85
N GLU A 19 18.53 0.91 -4.10
CA GLU A 19 19.41 0.11 -3.23
C GLU A 19 20.40 -0.76 -4.05
N LEU A 20 19.95 -1.32 -5.17
CA LEU A 20 20.84 -2.09 -6.06
C LEU A 20 21.84 -1.19 -6.80
N ALA A 21 21.43 -0.03 -7.30
CA ALA A 21 22.32 0.93 -7.95
C ALA A 21 23.39 1.47 -6.98
N LYS A 22 23.03 1.77 -5.72
CA LYS A 22 23.99 2.12 -4.66
C LYS A 22 25.02 1.01 -4.39
N LYS A 23 24.64 -0.25 -4.61
CA LYS A 23 25.54 -1.40 -4.49
C LYS A 23 26.40 -1.65 -5.77
N GLY A 24 26.27 -0.79 -6.77
CA GLY A 24 27.06 -0.81 -8.00
C GLY A 24 26.58 -1.79 -9.06
N GLU A 25 25.30 -2.17 -9.06
CA GLU A 25 24.73 -3.02 -10.09
C GLU A 25 24.20 -2.20 -11.27
N GLU A 26 24.17 -2.79 -12.48
CA GLU A 26 23.56 -2.20 -13.67
C GLU A 26 22.06 -2.41 -13.63
N ILE A 27 21.27 -1.34 -13.57
CA ILE A 27 19.83 -1.42 -13.36
C ILE A 27 19.05 -0.96 -14.58
N LEU A 28 18.10 -1.79 -14.99
CA LEU A 28 17.13 -1.52 -16.01
C LEU A 28 15.72 -1.55 -15.41
N VAL A 29 15.04 -0.41 -15.31
CA VAL A 29 13.65 -0.33 -14.89
C VAL A 29 12.74 -0.32 -16.11
N ILE A 30 11.82 -1.28 -16.20
CA ILE A 30 10.91 -1.45 -17.32
C ILE A 30 9.47 -1.30 -16.83
N SER A 31 8.76 -0.31 -17.34
CA SER A 31 7.37 -0.03 -16.98
C SER A 31 6.63 0.66 -18.11
N SER A 32 5.32 0.42 -18.21
CA SER A 32 4.44 1.14 -19.13
C SER A 32 4.11 2.58 -18.68
N GLN A 33 4.70 3.05 -17.58
CA GLN A 33 4.51 4.40 -17.01
C GLN A 33 3.02 4.77 -16.84
N LYS A 34 2.19 3.81 -16.47
CA LYS A 34 0.80 4.07 -16.10
C LYS A 34 0.80 4.84 -14.80
N ASP A 35 0.05 5.96 -14.75
CA ASP A 35 -0.18 6.73 -13.50
C ASP A 35 -0.85 5.83 -12.46
N GLU A 36 -0.05 5.15 -11.67
CA GLU A 36 -0.52 4.31 -10.57
C GLU A 36 -0.71 5.17 -9.32
N PHE A 37 -1.81 4.93 -8.61
CA PHE A 37 -2.07 5.63 -7.36
C PHE A 37 -1.13 5.12 -6.27
N GLU A 38 -0.54 6.05 -5.53
CA GLU A 38 0.26 5.79 -4.34
C GLU A 38 -0.26 6.62 -3.16
N SER A 39 -0.29 6.02 -1.98
CA SER A 39 -0.74 6.69 -0.76
C SER A 39 0.43 7.37 -0.05
N GLY A 40 0.29 8.68 0.18
CA GLY A 40 1.22 9.45 1.01
C GLY A 40 0.94 9.36 2.52
N ILE A 41 0.01 8.50 2.96
CA ILE A 41 -0.32 8.29 4.36
C ILE A 41 0.41 7.05 4.87
N LEU A 42 1.28 7.23 5.86
CA LEU A 42 2.11 6.18 6.42
C LEU A 42 1.70 5.91 7.86
N THR A 43 1.04 4.79 8.10
CA THR A 43 0.51 4.42 9.43
C THR A 43 1.02 3.07 9.96
N PRO A 44 2.30 2.71 9.82
CA PRO A 44 2.79 1.38 10.20
C PRO A 44 2.65 1.10 11.70
N PHE A 45 2.61 2.13 12.53
CA PHE A 45 2.50 1.97 13.99
C PHE A 45 1.08 1.70 14.49
N ASN A 46 0.06 1.96 13.66
CA ASN A 46 -1.35 1.84 14.04
C ASN A 46 -2.21 1.06 13.05
N THR A 47 -1.65 0.57 11.94
CA THR A 47 -2.38 -0.22 10.95
C THR A 47 -2.66 -1.62 11.51
N PRO A 48 -3.94 -2.03 11.58
CA PRO A 48 -4.29 -3.41 11.88
C PRO A 48 -4.05 -4.31 10.67
N ALA A 49 -3.94 -5.61 10.88
CA ALA A 49 -4.03 -6.57 9.79
C ALA A 49 -5.41 -6.50 9.11
N LEU A 50 -5.47 -6.69 7.80
CA LEU A 50 -6.75 -6.90 7.10
C LEU A 50 -7.32 -8.26 7.49
N ALA A 51 -6.47 -9.31 7.52
CA ALA A 51 -6.82 -10.64 8.00
C ALA A 51 -6.81 -10.68 9.53
N ARG A 52 -7.85 -10.12 10.17
CA ARG A 52 -8.03 -10.09 11.62
C ARG A 52 -9.36 -10.72 12.05
N ASP A 53 -9.48 -11.01 13.33
CA ASP A 53 -10.74 -11.52 13.90
C ASP A 53 -11.93 -10.60 13.54
N GLY A 54 -13.00 -11.20 13.04
CA GLY A 54 -14.18 -10.49 12.57
C GLY A 54 -14.09 -9.89 11.16
N ALA A 55 -12.93 -9.92 10.48
CA ALA A 55 -12.76 -9.33 9.15
C ALA A 55 -13.74 -9.93 8.12
N ILE A 56 -13.92 -11.25 8.13
CA ILE A 56 -14.82 -11.95 7.20
C ILE A 56 -16.27 -11.61 7.46
N SER A 57 -16.71 -11.68 8.73
CA SER A 57 -18.10 -11.35 9.08
C SER A 57 -18.43 -9.90 8.77
N SER A 58 -17.53 -8.95 9.04
CA SER A 58 -17.71 -7.55 8.68
C SER A 58 -17.73 -7.33 7.16
N SER A 59 -16.92 -8.06 6.40
CA SER A 59 -16.88 -7.95 4.94
C SER A 59 -18.16 -8.46 4.28
N PHE A 60 -18.75 -9.56 4.79
CA PHE A 60 -20.04 -10.06 4.31
C PHE A 60 -21.22 -9.21 4.79
N LEU A 61 -21.19 -8.70 6.02
CA LEU A 61 -22.16 -7.73 6.51
C LEU A 61 -22.08 -6.42 5.74
N GLY A 62 -20.90 -6.03 5.29
CA GLY A 62 -20.65 -4.86 4.44
C GLY A 62 -21.38 -4.94 3.10
N LEU A 63 -21.65 -6.12 2.55
CA LEU A 63 -22.51 -6.29 1.37
C LEU A 63 -23.94 -5.80 1.61
N VAL A 64 -24.42 -5.91 2.85
CA VAL A 64 -25.77 -5.49 3.26
C VAL A 64 -25.75 -4.06 3.81
N SER A 65 -24.78 -3.72 4.67
CA SER A 65 -24.70 -2.43 5.37
C SER A 65 -23.83 -1.39 4.67
N LYS A 66 -23.07 -1.76 3.61
CA LYS A 66 -22.09 -0.93 2.88
C LYS A 66 -20.97 -0.32 3.75
N LYS A 67 -20.73 -0.90 4.92
CA LYS A 67 -19.71 -0.42 5.89
C LYS A 67 -18.73 -1.54 6.22
N SER A 68 -17.68 -1.67 5.42
CA SER A 68 -16.56 -2.54 5.73
C SER A 68 -15.25 -2.00 5.13
N GLU A 69 -14.11 -2.33 5.74
CA GLU A 69 -12.80 -1.99 5.22
C GLU A 69 -12.50 -2.73 3.91
N LEU A 70 -13.01 -3.96 3.79
CA LEU A 70 -12.85 -4.83 2.64
C LEU A 70 -14.21 -5.36 2.19
N ASP A 71 -14.69 -4.91 1.03
CA ASP A 71 -15.88 -5.44 0.40
C ASP A 71 -15.53 -6.66 -0.45
N ILE A 72 -16.17 -7.78 -0.18
CA ILE A 72 -15.93 -9.04 -0.89
C ILE A 72 -17.08 -9.32 -1.85
N ALA A 73 -16.83 -9.19 -3.16
CA ALA A 73 -17.76 -9.64 -4.20
C ALA A 73 -17.45 -11.09 -4.55
N LEU A 74 -18.44 -11.97 -4.43
CA LEU A 74 -18.25 -13.40 -4.71
C LEU A 74 -17.75 -13.62 -6.16
N CYS A 75 -16.71 -14.43 -6.28
CA CYS A 75 -16.08 -14.79 -7.54
C CYS A 75 -15.75 -16.29 -7.53
N LEU A 76 -15.98 -16.95 -8.64
CA LEU A 76 -15.68 -18.38 -8.80
C LEU A 76 -14.26 -18.67 -9.30
N ASN A 77 -13.46 -17.63 -9.51
CA ASN A 77 -12.06 -17.73 -9.91
C ASN A 77 -11.26 -18.54 -8.87
N GLU A 78 -10.42 -19.44 -9.32
CA GLU A 78 -9.62 -20.33 -8.48
C GLU A 78 -8.63 -19.54 -7.58
N ASN A 79 -7.95 -18.55 -8.13
CA ASN A 79 -7.04 -17.70 -7.37
C ASN A 79 -7.76 -16.95 -6.24
N PHE A 80 -8.97 -16.47 -6.52
CA PHE A 80 -9.79 -15.81 -5.49
C PHE A 80 -10.20 -16.80 -4.38
N ARG A 81 -10.59 -18.03 -4.74
CA ARG A 81 -10.95 -19.04 -3.74
C ARG A 81 -9.77 -19.45 -2.86
N ALA A 82 -8.60 -19.65 -3.46
CA ALA A 82 -7.37 -19.95 -2.73
C ALA A 82 -6.98 -18.79 -1.80
N TRP A 83 -7.03 -17.56 -2.30
CA TRP A 83 -6.78 -16.36 -1.50
C TRP A 83 -7.76 -16.25 -0.32
N MET A 84 -9.07 -16.44 -0.57
CA MET A 84 -10.10 -16.39 0.47
C MET A 84 -9.93 -17.48 1.53
N ALA A 85 -9.56 -18.69 1.13
CA ALA A 85 -9.30 -19.76 2.09
C ALA A 85 -8.15 -19.39 3.03
N ASN A 86 -7.02 -18.92 2.49
CA ASN A 86 -5.88 -18.50 3.27
C ASN A 86 -6.18 -17.25 4.12
N PHE A 87 -6.85 -16.24 3.56
CA PHE A 87 -7.29 -15.04 4.29
C PHE A 87 -8.17 -15.43 5.49
N THR A 88 -9.08 -16.40 5.30
CA THR A 88 -9.94 -16.92 6.37
C THR A 88 -9.14 -17.59 7.49
N LEU A 89 -8.19 -18.44 7.13
CA LEU A 89 -7.30 -19.12 8.09
C LEU A 89 -6.44 -18.13 8.89
N LYS A 90 -6.01 -17.03 8.27
CA LYS A 90 -5.23 -15.98 8.91
C LYS A 90 -6.07 -14.97 9.71
N SER A 91 -7.40 -14.92 9.51
CA SER A 91 -8.28 -13.95 10.19
C SER A 91 -8.46 -14.26 11.68
N THR A 92 -7.41 -14.07 12.46
CA THR A 92 -7.34 -14.37 13.90
C THR A 92 -6.73 -13.22 14.70
N LYS A 93 -7.04 -13.15 16.00
CA LYS A 93 -6.42 -12.19 16.95
C LYS A 93 -4.89 -12.36 17.04
N ALA A 94 -4.42 -13.60 16.98
CA ALA A 94 -2.99 -13.91 17.05
C ALA A 94 -2.25 -13.36 15.82
N HIS A 95 -2.84 -13.52 14.63
CA HIS A 95 -2.28 -12.98 13.40
C HIS A 95 -2.24 -11.44 13.44
N ASP A 96 -3.33 -10.77 13.81
CA ASP A 96 -3.36 -9.30 13.93
C ASP A 96 -2.27 -8.80 14.90
N LYS A 97 -2.14 -9.44 16.07
CA LYS A 97 -1.08 -9.07 17.03
C LYS A 97 0.33 -9.23 16.44
N LYS A 98 0.59 -10.33 15.74
CA LYS A 98 1.87 -10.59 15.07
C LYS A 98 2.14 -9.53 14.00
N MET A 99 1.16 -9.26 13.15
CA MET A 99 1.33 -8.29 12.05
C MET A 99 1.54 -6.87 12.55
N ARG A 100 0.88 -6.42 13.60
CA ARG A 100 1.13 -5.10 14.21
C ARG A 100 2.57 -4.95 14.69
N ILE A 101 3.17 -5.99 15.26
CA ILE A 101 4.59 -5.98 15.67
C ILE A 101 5.50 -5.85 14.45
N LEU A 102 5.25 -6.64 13.41
CA LEU A 102 6.04 -6.62 12.18
C LEU A 102 5.90 -5.27 11.45
N PHE A 103 4.69 -4.73 11.33
CA PHE A 103 4.46 -3.44 10.71
C PHE A 103 5.19 -2.30 11.42
N LYS A 104 5.20 -2.29 12.76
CA LYS A 104 5.98 -1.32 13.53
C LYS A 104 7.47 -1.42 13.19
N LYS A 105 8.02 -2.64 13.18
CA LYS A 105 9.45 -2.88 12.90
C LYS A 105 9.82 -2.44 11.50
N PHE A 106 9.07 -2.86 10.48
CA PHE A 106 9.34 -2.52 9.08
C PHE A 106 9.13 -1.03 8.82
N GLY A 107 8.07 -0.45 9.38
CA GLY A 107 7.79 0.96 9.24
C GLY A 107 8.84 1.85 9.88
N GLN A 108 9.39 1.47 11.02
CA GLN A 108 10.47 2.23 11.67
C GLN A 108 11.69 2.33 10.74
N LYS A 109 12.11 1.21 10.13
CA LYS A 109 13.25 1.18 9.20
C LYS A 109 12.97 1.97 7.92
N SER A 110 11.76 1.85 7.37
CA SER A 110 11.35 2.67 6.23
C SER A 110 11.37 4.16 6.56
N PHE A 111 10.97 4.54 7.77
CA PHE A 111 10.98 5.95 8.20
C PHE A 111 12.38 6.53 8.33
N GLU A 112 13.37 5.73 8.70
CA GLU A 112 14.78 6.14 8.72
C GLU A 112 15.26 6.47 7.30
N ILE A 113 14.99 5.59 6.33
CA ILE A 113 15.33 5.80 4.91
C ILE A 113 14.62 7.04 4.34
N LEU A 114 13.30 7.17 4.60
CA LEU A 114 12.54 8.32 4.12
C LEU A 114 12.99 9.65 4.75
N LYS A 115 13.44 9.62 6.02
CA LYS A 115 14.00 10.79 6.69
C LYS A 115 15.31 11.23 6.03
N GLU A 116 16.23 10.30 5.77
CA GLU A 116 17.49 10.60 5.07
C GLU A 116 17.22 11.19 3.68
N LEU A 117 16.28 10.62 2.94
CA LEU A 117 15.90 11.13 1.63
C LEU A 117 15.28 12.53 1.72
N ASN A 118 14.45 12.78 2.74
CA ASN A 118 13.85 14.10 2.99
C ASN A 118 14.87 15.16 3.41
N GLU A 119 15.96 14.79 4.08
CA GLU A 119 17.07 15.70 4.39
C GLU A 119 17.75 16.20 3.13
N LYS A 120 17.89 15.33 2.10
CA LYS A 120 18.46 15.70 0.79
C LYS A 120 17.43 16.43 -0.09
N TYR A 121 16.14 16.05 0.00
CA TYR A 121 15.03 16.57 -0.81
C TYR A 121 13.87 17.05 0.07
N PRO A 122 13.97 18.24 0.69
CA PRO A 122 12.95 18.72 1.66
C PRO A 122 11.55 18.89 1.06
N GLN A 123 11.42 19.00 -0.27
CA GLN A 123 10.14 19.08 -0.96
C GLN A 123 9.28 17.80 -0.83
N ILE A 124 9.87 16.67 -0.45
CA ILE A 124 9.16 15.42 -0.14
C ILE A 124 8.19 15.63 1.02
N LYS A 125 8.50 16.57 1.94
CA LYS A 125 7.69 16.87 3.12
C LYS A 125 7.35 15.61 3.92
N PHE A 126 8.35 14.75 4.12
CA PHE A 126 8.18 13.62 5.03
C PHE A 126 8.07 14.13 6.46
N GLU A 127 6.84 14.16 6.98
CA GLU A 127 6.54 14.74 8.27
C GLU A 127 5.96 13.70 9.24
N LYS A 128 6.65 13.49 10.36
CA LYS A 128 6.13 12.71 11.51
C LYS A 128 5.19 13.58 12.36
N SER A 129 4.25 14.25 11.71
CA SER A 129 3.27 15.11 12.39
C SER A 129 2.08 14.35 12.97
N GLY A 130 2.00 13.04 12.66
CA GLY A 130 0.89 12.18 13.01
C GLY A 130 -0.22 12.16 11.95
N VAL A 131 -1.22 11.35 12.22
CA VAL A 131 -2.43 11.17 11.40
C VAL A 131 -3.64 11.25 12.32
N TYR A 132 -4.66 12.00 11.95
CA TYR A 132 -5.90 12.04 12.70
C TYR A 132 -6.74 10.80 12.42
N LEU A 133 -7.31 10.21 13.47
CA LEU A 133 -8.30 9.15 13.40
C LEU A 133 -9.60 9.69 13.99
N ILE A 134 -10.63 9.85 13.13
CA ILE A 134 -11.90 10.49 13.47
C ILE A 134 -13.02 9.47 13.47
N PHE A 135 -13.92 9.62 14.47
CA PHE A 135 -15.08 8.76 14.68
C PHE A 135 -16.36 9.57 14.58
N SER A 136 -17.34 9.05 13.85
CA SER A 136 -18.70 9.59 13.75
C SER A 136 -19.70 8.83 14.63
N GLU A 137 -19.29 7.70 15.24
CA GLU A 137 -20.09 6.86 16.10
C GLU A 137 -19.46 6.70 17.50
N ASP A 138 -20.25 6.92 18.56
CA ASP A 138 -19.78 6.80 19.96
C ASP A 138 -19.31 5.39 20.30
N GLU A 139 -19.98 4.37 19.76
CA GLU A 139 -19.65 2.97 20.03
C GLU A 139 -18.27 2.60 19.46
N SER A 140 -18.00 3.00 18.22
CA SER A 140 -16.69 2.79 17.55
C SER A 140 -15.56 3.48 18.31
N PHE A 141 -15.80 4.70 18.79
CA PHE A 141 -14.83 5.44 19.58
C PHE A 141 -14.54 4.75 20.91
N LYS A 142 -15.57 4.36 21.66
CA LYS A 142 -15.43 3.63 22.92
C LYS A 142 -14.68 2.31 22.74
N LYS A 143 -15.05 1.54 21.73
CA LYS A 143 -14.37 0.29 21.37
C LYS A 143 -12.89 0.54 21.12
N ARG A 144 -12.56 1.59 20.37
CA ARG A 144 -11.15 1.96 20.10
C ARG A 144 -10.39 2.32 21.37
N LEU A 145 -11.00 3.07 22.28
CA LEU A 145 -10.38 3.41 23.56
C LEU A 145 -10.11 2.18 24.42
N ASP A 146 -11.00 1.17 24.41
CA ASP A 146 -10.77 -0.08 25.13
C ASP A 146 -9.67 -0.93 24.49
N GLU A 147 -9.59 -0.97 23.15
CA GLU A 147 -8.47 -1.59 22.43
C GLU A 147 -7.12 -0.94 22.77
N MET A 148 -7.08 0.39 22.96
CA MET A 148 -5.87 1.12 23.35
C MET A 148 -5.33 0.73 24.71
N LYS A 149 -6.22 0.40 25.67
CA LYS A 149 -5.81 -0.05 27.01
C LYS A 149 -5.09 -1.40 26.99
N ILE A 150 -5.36 -2.19 25.97
CA ILE A 150 -4.85 -3.56 25.81
C ILE A 150 -3.61 -3.59 24.91
N ALA A 151 -3.55 -2.69 23.91
CA ALA A 151 -2.47 -2.61 22.94
C ALA A 151 -1.50 -1.49 23.31
N ASP A 152 -0.21 -1.79 23.26
CA ASP A 152 0.89 -0.82 23.40
C ASP A 152 0.97 0.12 22.17
N CYS A 153 -0.17 0.80 21.88
CA CYS A 153 -0.34 1.74 20.80
C CYS A 153 -0.32 3.16 21.36
N GLU A 154 0.70 3.93 21.01
CA GLU A 154 0.75 5.35 21.37
C GLU A 154 -0.24 6.14 20.52
N GLN A 155 -1.34 6.49 21.12
CA GLN A 155 -2.40 7.32 20.55
C GLN A 155 -2.77 8.38 21.57
N GLU A 156 -2.99 9.59 21.10
CA GLU A 156 -3.39 10.73 21.94
C GLU A 156 -4.89 11.00 21.71
N ILE A 157 -5.66 11.08 22.80
CA ILE A 157 -7.06 11.48 22.73
C ILE A 157 -7.12 12.98 22.56
N LEU A 158 -7.82 13.44 21.52
CA LEU A 158 -7.96 14.86 21.22
C LEU A 158 -9.30 15.40 21.75
N SER A 159 -9.28 16.63 22.22
CA SER A 159 -10.51 17.39 22.42
C SER A 159 -11.04 17.83 21.05
N VAL A 160 -12.19 17.30 20.65
CA VAL A 160 -12.78 17.58 19.34
C VAL A 160 -12.99 19.07 19.13
N ASP A 161 -13.53 19.78 20.13
CA ASP A 161 -13.84 21.21 20.01
C ASP A 161 -12.59 22.09 19.78
N SER A 162 -11.46 21.74 20.41
CA SER A 162 -10.20 22.46 20.23
C SER A 162 -9.52 22.17 18.91
N GLU A 163 -9.80 21.03 18.30
CA GLU A 163 -9.15 20.56 17.08
C GLU A 163 -9.98 20.77 15.80
N LEU A 164 -11.25 21.23 15.92
CA LEU A 164 -12.14 21.40 14.78
C LEU A 164 -11.53 22.18 13.62
N ALA A 165 -10.81 23.26 13.89
CA ALA A 165 -10.14 24.07 12.88
C ALA A 165 -9.03 23.31 12.15
N ASN A 166 -8.45 22.26 12.73
CA ASN A 166 -7.39 21.45 12.16
C ASN A 166 -7.93 20.33 11.26
N PHE A 167 -9.22 19.98 11.43
CA PHE A 167 -9.86 18.96 10.60
C PHE A 167 -10.39 19.50 9.26
N GLY A 168 -10.29 20.80 9.05
CA GLY A 168 -10.70 21.44 7.81
C GLY A 168 -12.20 21.33 7.57
N PHE A 169 -12.59 20.78 6.42
CA PHE A 169 -14.00 20.65 6.04
C PHE A 169 -14.79 19.63 6.88
N ILE A 170 -14.11 18.83 7.69
CA ILE A 170 -14.74 17.84 8.58
C ILE A 170 -15.02 18.52 9.93
N ASN A 171 -16.22 19.08 10.09
CA ASN A 171 -16.52 19.92 11.23
C ASN A 171 -17.83 19.61 11.96
N LYS A 172 -18.51 18.52 11.61
CA LYS A 172 -19.79 18.12 12.23
C LYS A 172 -19.82 16.64 12.56
N ASN A 173 -20.67 16.27 13.52
CA ASN A 173 -20.94 14.90 13.91
C ASN A 173 -19.71 14.07 14.31
N ILE A 174 -18.65 14.73 14.78
CA ILE A 174 -17.47 14.04 15.30
C ILE A 174 -17.76 13.65 16.75
N LYS A 175 -17.71 12.33 17.03
CA LYS A 175 -17.92 11.77 18.37
C LYS A 175 -16.63 11.50 19.13
N GLY A 176 -15.52 11.45 18.41
CA GLY A 176 -14.20 11.29 19.01
C GLY A 176 -13.09 11.49 17.97
N ALA A 177 -11.93 11.87 18.45
CA ALA A 177 -10.75 12.03 17.63
C ALA A 177 -9.49 11.57 18.37
N LEU A 178 -8.57 10.93 17.65
CA LEU A 178 -7.26 10.53 18.15
C LEU A 178 -6.17 11.10 17.24
N ASN A 179 -5.03 11.46 17.83
CA ASN A 179 -3.81 11.71 17.08
C ASN A 179 -2.93 10.46 17.11
N LEU A 180 -2.61 9.91 15.97
CA LEU A 180 -1.71 8.78 15.79
C LEU A 180 -0.29 9.31 15.62
N ALA A 181 0.30 9.87 16.67
CA ALA A 181 1.46 10.76 16.67
C ALA A 181 2.73 10.18 16.03
N LYS A 182 2.94 8.86 16.10
CA LYS A 182 4.12 8.19 15.51
C LYS A 182 4.07 8.00 14.01
N ASN A 183 2.92 8.25 13.39
CA ASN A 183 2.72 8.08 11.96
C ASN A 183 3.14 9.33 11.18
N ALA A 184 3.19 9.21 9.88
CA ALA A 184 3.73 10.24 9.00
C ALA A 184 2.90 10.41 7.73
N SER A 185 3.23 11.48 7.02
CA SER A 185 2.82 11.67 5.62
C SER A 185 3.98 12.15 4.77
N ALA A 186 3.87 11.98 3.45
CA ALA A 186 4.85 12.46 2.49
C ALA A 186 4.15 12.90 1.19
N ASP A 187 4.70 13.89 0.51
CA ASP A 187 4.27 14.24 -0.85
C ASP A 187 4.81 13.17 -1.81
N VAL A 188 3.91 12.28 -2.24
CA VAL A 188 4.26 11.14 -3.10
C VAL A 188 4.80 11.56 -4.46
N LYS A 189 4.34 12.69 -4.99
CA LYS A 189 4.80 13.21 -6.27
C LYS A 189 6.25 13.71 -6.16
N GLU A 190 6.53 14.48 -5.12
CA GLU A 190 7.88 15.00 -4.87
C GLU A 190 8.84 13.88 -4.46
N LEU A 191 8.37 12.87 -3.72
CA LEU A 191 9.16 11.68 -3.43
C LEU A 191 9.53 10.91 -4.70
N ARG A 192 8.57 10.72 -5.62
CA ARG A 192 8.83 10.07 -6.90
C ARG A 192 9.85 10.86 -7.72
N ASN A 193 9.70 12.18 -7.80
CA ASN A 193 10.65 13.06 -8.49
C ASN A 193 12.07 12.94 -7.90
N ALA A 194 12.19 12.92 -6.59
CA ALA A 194 13.47 12.76 -5.90
C ALA A 194 14.10 11.39 -6.19
N LEU A 195 13.32 10.31 -6.18
CA LEU A 195 13.81 8.97 -6.53
C LEU A 195 14.28 8.91 -7.98
N PHE A 196 13.54 9.47 -8.93
CA PHE A 196 13.99 9.54 -10.33
C PHE A 196 15.28 10.35 -10.48
N SER A 197 15.44 11.45 -9.74
CA SER A 197 16.69 12.23 -9.74
C SER A 197 17.88 11.38 -9.27
N GLU A 198 17.75 10.72 -8.11
CA GLU A 198 18.77 9.81 -7.56
C GLU A 198 19.14 8.69 -8.54
N LEU A 199 18.12 8.05 -9.10
CA LEU A 199 18.31 6.92 -10.01
C LEU A 199 18.99 7.33 -11.32
N ASN A 200 18.67 8.52 -11.86
CA ASN A 200 19.33 9.07 -13.02
C ASN A 200 20.81 9.42 -12.73
N GLU A 201 21.10 9.99 -11.55
CA GLU A 201 22.48 10.27 -11.12
C GLU A 201 23.31 8.99 -10.98
N LEU A 202 22.68 7.88 -10.58
CA LEU A 202 23.30 6.56 -10.47
C LEU A 202 23.35 5.79 -11.81
N GLY A 203 22.86 6.37 -12.90
CA GLY A 203 22.94 5.77 -14.24
C GLY A 203 21.92 4.68 -14.50
N VAL A 204 20.83 4.61 -13.73
CA VAL A 204 19.73 3.66 -13.95
C VAL A 204 19.04 3.96 -15.27
N GLN A 205 18.81 2.92 -16.07
CA GLN A 205 18.11 3.02 -17.34
C GLN A 205 16.61 2.80 -17.15
N PHE A 206 15.80 3.65 -17.78
CA PHE A 206 14.33 3.53 -17.77
C PHE A 206 13.83 3.23 -19.17
N ILE A 207 13.02 2.16 -19.29
CA ILE A 207 12.38 1.76 -20.54
C ILE A 207 10.87 1.83 -20.38
N ASN A 208 10.22 2.53 -21.32
CA ASN A 208 8.76 2.57 -21.42
C ASN A 208 8.28 1.38 -22.25
N ASP A 209 7.93 0.28 -21.57
CA ASP A 209 7.37 -0.92 -22.20
C ASP A 209 6.47 -1.68 -21.23
N GLU A 210 5.50 -2.44 -21.75
CA GLU A 210 4.62 -3.31 -20.97
C GLU A 210 5.08 -4.77 -21.12
N ILE A 211 5.64 -5.33 -20.04
CA ILE A 211 6.09 -6.72 -20.01
C ILE A 211 4.89 -7.64 -19.80
N TYR A 212 4.72 -8.62 -20.68
CA TYR A 212 3.63 -9.58 -20.65
C TYR A 212 4.07 -11.05 -20.52
N GLU A 213 5.38 -11.33 -20.65
CA GLU A 213 5.93 -12.67 -20.54
C GLU A 213 7.37 -12.65 -19.98
N LEU A 214 7.72 -13.69 -19.24
CA LEU A 214 9.09 -14.02 -18.87
C LEU A 214 9.47 -15.34 -19.53
N LYS A 215 10.40 -15.32 -20.49
CA LYS A 215 10.91 -16.52 -21.16
C LYS A 215 11.94 -17.21 -20.29
N THR A 216 11.78 -18.52 -20.11
CA THR A 216 12.62 -19.32 -19.22
C THR A 216 13.38 -20.41 -20.00
N GLN A 217 14.53 -20.81 -19.43
CA GLN A 217 15.31 -21.97 -19.86
C GLN A 217 15.83 -22.68 -18.60
N GLY A 218 15.43 -23.93 -18.41
CA GLY A 218 15.72 -24.65 -17.18
C GLY A 218 15.14 -23.92 -15.95
N GLN A 219 15.96 -23.66 -14.96
CA GLN A 219 15.60 -22.98 -13.72
C GLN A 219 15.99 -21.47 -13.72
N ALA A 220 16.01 -20.84 -14.90
CA ALA A 220 16.35 -19.44 -15.02
C ALA A 220 15.45 -18.71 -16.01
N VAL A 221 15.12 -17.47 -15.70
CA VAL A 221 14.54 -16.50 -16.64
C VAL A 221 15.67 -16.00 -17.54
N GLN A 222 15.48 -16.09 -18.86
CA GLN A 222 16.45 -15.60 -19.84
C GLN A 222 16.18 -14.16 -20.24
N LYS A 223 14.91 -13.82 -20.42
CA LYS A 223 14.50 -12.50 -20.84
C LYS A 223 13.07 -12.15 -20.49
N ALA A 224 12.84 -10.86 -20.29
CA ALA A 224 11.51 -10.28 -20.23
C ALA A 224 11.06 -9.87 -21.63
N VAL A 225 9.82 -10.19 -21.99
CA VAL A 225 9.23 -9.90 -23.30
C VAL A 225 8.17 -8.83 -23.11
N GLY A 226 8.39 -7.69 -23.75
CA GLY A 226 7.46 -6.57 -23.78
C GLY A 226 6.83 -6.36 -25.14
N VAL A 227 5.98 -5.36 -25.24
CA VAL A 227 5.32 -4.95 -26.49
C VAL A 227 6.35 -4.36 -27.47
N ALA A 228 7.32 -3.60 -26.97
CA ALA A 228 8.33 -2.90 -27.76
C ALA A 228 9.61 -3.72 -27.96
N GLY A 229 9.90 -4.72 -27.11
CA GLY A 229 11.14 -5.49 -27.24
C GLY A 229 11.32 -6.64 -26.27
N GLU A 230 12.50 -7.25 -26.33
CA GLU A 230 12.94 -8.30 -25.41
C GLU A 230 14.17 -7.79 -24.63
N TYR A 231 14.20 -8.08 -23.34
CA TYR A 231 15.21 -7.54 -22.42
C TYR A 231 15.90 -8.67 -21.66
N GLU A 232 17.21 -8.76 -21.83
CA GLU A 232 18.07 -9.74 -21.16
C GLU A 232 18.69 -9.12 -19.91
N ALA A 233 18.79 -9.90 -18.83
CA ALA A 233 19.43 -9.55 -17.58
C ALA A 233 19.91 -10.80 -16.84
N ASP A 234 20.84 -10.62 -15.90
CA ASP A 234 21.33 -11.70 -15.04
C ASP A 234 20.29 -12.06 -13.97
N SER A 235 19.49 -11.07 -13.53
CA SER A 235 18.39 -11.26 -12.58
C SER A 235 17.20 -10.39 -12.93
N PHE A 236 16.01 -10.86 -12.54
CA PHE A 236 14.74 -10.18 -12.77
C PHE A 236 14.00 -9.96 -11.45
N VAL A 237 13.49 -8.76 -11.25
CA VAL A 237 12.65 -8.41 -10.11
C VAL A 237 11.27 -8.00 -10.62
N VAL A 238 10.22 -8.71 -10.21
CA VAL A 238 8.84 -8.30 -10.47
C VAL A 238 8.33 -7.47 -9.29
N ALA A 239 8.17 -6.18 -9.55
CA ALA A 239 7.70 -5.17 -8.59
C ALA A 239 6.52 -4.37 -9.17
N SER A 240 5.63 -5.06 -9.87
CA SER A 240 4.45 -4.52 -10.55
C SER A 240 3.17 -5.09 -9.97
N ARG A 241 2.03 -4.54 -10.38
CA ARG A 241 0.70 -5.07 -10.03
C ARG A 241 0.21 -6.18 -10.98
N ASN A 242 1.07 -6.63 -11.88
CA ASN A 242 0.75 -7.69 -12.85
C ASN A 242 1.02 -9.08 -12.26
N LEU A 243 -0.03 -9.75 -11.78
CA LEU A 243 0.05 -11.15 -11.29
C LEU A 243 0.18 -12.17 -12.41
N GLU A 244 -0.10 -11.82 -13.67
CA GLU A 244 -0.03 -12.76 -14.77
C GLU A 244 1.41 -13.24 -15.02
N LEU A 245 2.41 -12.38 -14.77
CA LEU A 245 3.81 -12.75 -14.96
C LEU A 245 4.19 -13.93 -14.05
N SER A 246 3.81 -13.90 -12.77
CA SER A 246 4.07 -14.98 -11.83
C SER A 246 3.21 -16.21 -12.11
N SER A 247 1.91 -16.03 -12.39
CA SER A 247 0.99 -17.14 -12.62
C SER A 247 1.32 -17.92 -13.90
N LYS A 248 1.78 -17.27 -14.96
CA LYS A 248 2.26 -17.94 -16.18
C LYS A 248 3.49 -18.83 -15.92
N LEU A 249 4.26 -18.54 -14.91
CA LEU A 249 5.41 -19.34 -14.47
C LEU A 249 5.02 -20.44 -13.45
N GLY A 250 3.75 -20.52 -13.07
CA GLY A 250 3.25 -21.45 -12.06
C GLY A 250 3.46 -20.99 -10.63
N THR A 251 3.95 -19.75 -10.41
CA THR A 251 4.17 -19.21 -9.08
C THR A 251 2.89 -18.56 -8.55
N ASN A 252 2.40 -19.07 -7.42
CA ASN A 252 1.25 -18.50 -6.72
C ASN A 252 1.71 -17.59 -5.58
N LEU A 253 1.55 -16.28 -5.72
CA LEU A 253 1.93 -15.29 -4.71
C LEU A 253 0.88 -15.13 -3.59
N SER A 254 -0.17 -15.94 -3.59
CA SER A 254 -1.29 -15.81 -2.64
C SER A 254 -1.80 -14.35 -2.52
N ALA A 255 -1.84 -13.66 -3.63
CA ALA A 255 -2.25 -12.26 -3.75
C ALA A 255 -3.36 -12.11 -4.80
N ILE A 256 -4.20 -11.11 -4.61
CA ILE A 256 -5.25 -10.73 -5.57
C ILE A 256 -5.27 -9.24 -5.82
N LEU A 257 -5.85 -8.85 -6.94
CA LEU A 257 -6.10 -7.46 -7.26
C LEU A 257 -7.29 -6.95 -6.43
N ALA A 258 -7.09 -5.84 -5.74
CA ALA A 258 -8.14 -5.11 -5.04
C ALA A 258 -8.35 -3.75 -5.70
N LYS A 259 -9.61 -3.34 -5.82
CA LYS A 259 -10.04 -2.06 -6.37
C LYS A 259 -10.45 -1.11 -5.26
N PHE A 260 -10.20 0.17 -5.47
CA PHE A 260 -10.72 1.26 -4.65
C PHE A 260 -10.91 2.50 -5.52
N TYR A 261 -11.56 3.52 -4.97
CA TYR A 261 -11.69 4.80 -5.67
C TYR A 261 -10.88 5.86 -4.97
N THR A 262 -10.33 6.78 -5.77
CA THR A 262 -9.88 8.08 -5.29
C THR A 262 -10.83 9.15 -5.75
N ILE A 263 -11.05 10.14 -4.87
CA ILE A 263 -11.93 11.28 -5.10
C ILE A 263 -11.09 12.52 -4.79
N ASP A 264 -10.78 13.28 -5.84
CA ASP A 264 -10.07 14.56 -5.68
C ASP A 264 -11.10 15.69 -5.54
N LEU A 265 -10.98 16.45 -4.45
CA LEU A 265 -11.81 17.61 -4.14
C LEU A 265 -10.95 18.86 -4.12
N VAL A 266 -11.41 19.90 -4.81
CA VAL A 266 -10.84 21.24 -4.70
C VAL A 266 -11.52 21.96 -3.53
N LEU A 267 -10.72 22.47 -2.59
CA LEU A 267 -11.17 23.12 -1.36
C LEU A 267 -10.46 24.46 -1.18
N SER A 268 -11.08 25.39 -0.45
CA SER A 268 -10.37 26.58 0.04
C SER A 268 -9.33 26.20 1.10
N GLU A 269 -8.32 27.03 1.28
CA GLU A 269 -7.18 26.75 2.18
C GLU A 269 -7.62 26.47 3.62
N ASP A 270 -8.60 27.20 4.11
CA ASP A 270 -9.19 27.03 5.45
C ASP A 270 -9.97 25.72 5.61
N GLN A 271 -10.38 25.09 4.51
CA GLN A 271 -11.08 23.81 4.49
C GLN A 271 -10.16 22.60 4.34
N ILE A 272 -8.87 22.81 4.06
CA ILE A 272 -7.91 21.72 3.92
C ILE A 272 -7.47 21.26 5.31
N PRO A 273 -7.60 19.95 5.66
CA PRO A 273 -7.08 19.43 6.92
C PRO A 273 -5.58 19.65 7.07
N LYS A 274 -5.12 19.99 8.27
CA LYS A 274 -3.68 20.20 8.53
C LYS A 274 -2.84 18.91 8.48
N LYS A 275 -3.48 17.76 8.66
CA LYS A 275 -2.85 16.43 8.63
C LYS A 275 -3.75 15.47 7.88
N PRO A 276 -3.23 14.34 7.40
CA PRO A 276 -4.08 13.27 6.90
C PRO A 276 -5.08 12.80 7.95
N ILE A 277 -6.26 12.41 7.49
CA ILE A 277 -7.36 11.94 8.33
C ILE A 277 -7.76 10.52 7.91
N ILE A 278 -7.97 9.65 8.88
CA ILE A 278 -8.63 8.36 8.71
C ILE A 278 -10.04 8.50 9.28
N LEU A 279 -11.05 8.29 8.46
CA LEU A 279 -12.45 8.20 8.87
C LEU A 279 -12.75 6.76 9.25
N ASN A 280 -12.75 6.47 10.56
CA ASN A 280 -12.85 5.10 11.07
C ASN A 280 -14.11 4.38 10.59
N ASP A 281 -15.26 5.02 10.72
CA ASP A 281 -16.57 4.40 10.48
C ASP A 281 -16.97 4.37 9.00
N MET A 282 -16.22 5.06 8.15
CA MET A 282 -16.38 5.06 6.70
C MET A 282 -15.27 4.28 5.99
N PHE A 283 -14.27 3.79 6.73
CA PHE A 283 -13.08 3.10 6.17
C PHE A 283 -12.41 3.88 5.04
N ALA A 284 -12.35 5.18 5.18
CA ALA A 284 -11.78 6.09 4.20
C ALA A 284 -10.58 6.84 4.77
N LYS A 285 -9.68 7.23 3.86
CA LYS A 285 -8.52 8.04 4.22
C LYS A 285 -8.55 9.34 3.41
N ILE A 286 -8.25 10.45 4.04
CA ILE A 286 -8.20 11.79 3.43
C ILE A 286 -6.76 12.27 3.48
N TYR A 287 -6.22 12.56 2.33
CA TYR A 287 -4.88 13.09 2.17
C TYR A 287 -4.96 14.55 1.72
N PRO A 288 -4.43 15.52 2.50
CA PRO A 288 -4.38 16.93 2.10
C PRO A 288 -3.42 17.10 0.93
N THR A 289 -3.84 17.91 -0.05
CA THR A 289 -3.05 18.32 -1.21
C THR A 289 -2.94 19.84 -1.25
N LYS A 290 -2.12 20.39 -2.14
CA LYS A 290 -1.93 21.84 -2.27
C LYS A 290 -3.24 22.60 -2.51
N ASN A 291 -4.20 22.01 -3.24
CA ASN A 291 -5.42 22.69 -3.68
C ASN A 291 -6.69 22.00 -3.16
N GLY A 292 -6.60 21.15 -2.15
CA GLY A 292 -7.75 20.41 -1.64
C GLY A 292 -7.37 19.10 -0.97
N VAL A 293 -8.08 18.03 -1.28
CA VAL A 293 -7.83 16.70 -0.71
C VAL A 293 -8.04 15.61 -1.73
N THR A 294 -7.32 14.50 -1.55
CA THR A 294 -7.63 13.21 -2.19
C THR A 294 -8.23 12.28 -1.13
N ILE A 295 -9.42 11.77 -1.39
CA ILE A 295 -10.08 10.78 -0.53
C ILE A 295 -9.87 9.40 -1.15
N ILE A 296 -9.45 8.43 -0.32
CA ILE A 296 -9.25 7.02 -0.67
C ILE A 296 -10.40 6.25 -0.02
N THR A 297 -11.19 5.52 -0.81
CA THR A 297 -12.29 4.71 -0.28
C THR A 297 -11.81 3.35 0.21
N ASN A 298 -12.72 2.56 0.78
CA ASN A 298 -12.48 1.17 1.15
C ASN A 298 -12.12 0.29 -0.05
N LEU A 299 -11.50 -0.86 0.23
CA LEU A 299 -11.05 -1.84 -0.77
C LEU A 299 -12.18 -2.78 -1.20
N GLN A 300 -12.13 -3.24 -2.44
CA GLN A 300 -13.05 -4.22 -3.03
C GLN A 300 -12.25 -5.36 -3.66
N VAL A 301 -12.64 -6.59 -3.40
CA VAL A 301 -12.00 -7.79 -3.97
C VAL A 301 -13.04 -8.75 -4.55
N GLY A 302 -12.58 -9.69 -5.38
CA GLY A 302 -13.43 -10.70 -6.01
C GLY A 302 -13.85 -10.29 -7.43
N ALA A 303 -15.13 -10.25 -7.71
CA ALA A 303 -15.66 -9.85 -9.02
C ALA A 303 -15.55 -8.33 -9.21
N ILE A 304 -14.38 -7.83 -9.55
CA ILE A 304 -14.08 -6.43 -9.81
C ILE A 304 -13.91 -6.16 -11.30
N ASP A 305 -14.24 -4.96 -11.71
CA ASP A 305 -14.05 -4.43 -13.08
C ASP A 305 -13.20 -3.14 -13.03
N THR A 306 -12.77 -2.64 -14.18
CA THR A 306 -11.98 -1.43 -14.31
C THR A 306 -12.83 -0.15 -14.34
N LEU A 307 -14.15 -0.26 -14.32
CA LEU A 307 -15.06 0.87 -14.48
C LEU A 307 -15.23 1.67 -13.19
N VAL A 308 -15.41 2.95 -13.31
CA VAL A 308 -15.83 3.82 -12.22
C VAL A 308 -17.36 3.67 -12.02
N LYS A 309 -17.76 3.09 -10.88
CA LYS A 309 -19.20 2.95 -10.54
C LYS A 309 -19.70 4.22 -9.87
N THR A 310 -20.23 5.13 -10.66
CA THR A 310 -20.71 6.45 -10.20
C THR A 310 -21.75 6.35 -9.07
N GLU A 311 -22.64 5.37 -9.13
CA GLU A 311 -23.65 5.15 -8.08
C GLU A 311 -23.02 4.88 -6.70
N ARG A 312 -21.95 4.08 -6.68
CA ARG A 312 -21.23 3.77 -5.44
C ARG A 312 -20.52 5.01 -4.90
N ILE A 313 -19.89 5.79 -5.78
CA ILE A 313 -19.22 7.04 -5.40
C ILE A 313 -20.24 8.04 -4.88
N ASN A 314 -21.36 8.21 -5.54
CA ASN A 314 -22.42 9.12 -5.10
C ASN A 314 -23.00 8.69 -3.73
N ALA A 315 -23.18 7.39 -3.49
CA ALA A 315 -23.59 6.89 -2.19
C ALA A 315 -22.57 7.23 -1.09
N PHE A 316 -21.28 7.03 -1.36
CA PHE A 316 -20.19 7.41 -0.46
C PHE A 316 -20.15 8.92 -0.19
N LEU A 317 -20.27 9.75 -1.24
CA LEU A 317 -20.29 11.20 -1.10
C LEU A 317 -21.51 11.72 -0.32
N ASN A 318 -22.66 11.09 -0.48
CA ASN A 318 -23.86 11.43 0.29
C ASN A 318 -23.68 11.08 1.77
N GLU A 319 -23.05 9.94 2.07
CA GLU A 319 -22.70 9.57 3.43
C GLU A 319 -21.70 10.58 4.02
N LEU A 320 -20.66 10.95 3.27
CA LEU A 320 -19.67 11.94 3.66
C LEU A 320 -20.34 13.29 3.98
N LYS A 321 -21.27 13.76 3.15
CA LYS A 321 -22.04 15.00 3.37
C LYS A 321 -22.88 14.92 4.65
N THR A 322 -23.56 13.80 4.86
CA THR A 322 -24.46 13.60 6.00
C THR A 322 -23.69 13.56 7.31
N HIS A 323 -22.57 12.82 7.35
CA HIS A 323 -21.84 12.60 8.58
C HIS A 323 -20.80 13.68 8.90
N LEU A 324 -20.27 14.39 7.89
CA LEU A 324 -19.15 15.31 8.08
C LEU A 324 -19.48 16.76 7.80
N GLY A 325 -20.73 17.07 7.48
CA GLY A 325 -21.23 18.44 7.34
C GLY A 325 -20.79 19.20 6.08
N ILE A 326 -20.39 18.49 5.04
CA ILE A 326 -20.00 19.06 3.77
C ILE A 326 -21.27 19.48 3.01
N SER A 327 -21.47 20.77 2.77
CA SER A 327 -22.66 21.26 2.07
C SER A 327 -22.59 21.11 0.55
N GLU A 328 -21.43 21.38 -0.04
CA GLU A 328 -21.23 21.30 -1.50
C GLU A 328 -19.84 20.76 -1.84
N LEU A 329 -19.79 19.85 -2.79
CA LEU A 329 -18.56 19.35 -3.40
C LEU A 329 -18.49 19.89 -4.83
N LYS A 330 -17.52 20.78 -5.08
CA LYS A 330 -17.32 21.35 -6.41
C LYS A 330 -16.58 20.35 -7.30
N GLU A 331 -17.23 19.90 -8.36
CA GLU A 331 -16.67 19.08 -9.45
C GLU A 331 -15.66 17.99 -9.00
N PRO A 332 -16.09 17.00 -8.20
CA PRO A 332 -15.21 15.95 -7.75
C PRO A 332 -14.69 15.12 -8.92
N LYS A 333 -13.37 14.86 -8.95
CA LYS A 333 -12.77 13.98 -9.96
C LYS A 333 -12.60 12.58 -9.36
N PHE A 334 -12.99 11.57 -10.13
CA PHE A 334 -12.97 10.17 -9.67
C PHE A 334 -12.03 9.33 -10.51
N ARG A 335 -11.32 8.43 -9.84
CA ARG A 335 -10.51 7.39 -10.49
C ARG A 335 -10.72 6.05 -9.81
N ALA A 336 -10.79 4.98 -10.60
CA ALA A 336 -10.67 3.62 -10.12
C ALA A 336 -9.18 3.26 -10.07
N ASN A 337 -8.73 2.78 -8.94
CA ASN A 337 -7.34 2.39 -8.70
C ASN A 337 -7.27 0.95 -8.20
N PHE A 338 -6.11 0.35 -8.32
CA PHE A 338 -5.88 -1.04 -7.99
C PHE A 338 -4.62 -1.23 -7.17
N VAL A 339 -4.65 -2.18 -6.25
CA VAL A 339 -3.48 -2.64 -5.49
C VAL A 339 -3.50 -4.15 -5.37
N LEU A 340 -2.36 -4.77 -5.16
CA LEU A 340 -2.28 -6.19 -4.84
C LEU A 340 -2.38 -6.38 -3.33
N LEU A 341 -3.29 -7.23 -2.89
CA LEU A 341 -3.47 -7.65 -1.51
C LEU A 341 -3.01 -9.09 -1.34
N SER A 342 -2.05 -9.32 -0.47
CA SER A 342 -1.72 -10.66 0.00
C SER A 342 -2.81 -11.18 0.95
N SER A 343 -2.99 -12.49 1.01
CA SER A 343 -3.97 -13.13 1.88
C SER A 343 -3.57 -13.16 3.36
N ASN A 344 -2.32 -12.83 3.68
CA ASN A 344 -1.73 -12.90 5.01
C ASN A 344 -1.12 -11.60 5.50
N ASP A 345 -1.49 -10.47 4.89
CA ASP A 345 -1.00 -9.11 5.19
C ASP A 345 0.50 -8.87 4.97
N LYS A 346 1.24 -9.87 4.52
CA LYS A 346 2.67 -9.73 4.24
C LYS A 346 2.88 -9.47 2.76
N PRO A 347 3.75 -8.53 2.38
CA PRO A 347 4.10 -8.36 0.97
C PRO A 347 4.82 -9.60 0.45
N ALA A 348 4.69 -9.88 -0.85
CA ALA A 348 5.39 -10.96 -1.52
C ALA A 348 6.82 -10.52 -1.86
N ILE A 349 7.79 -10.96 -1.06
CA ILE A 349 9.19 -10.56 -1.16
C ILE A 349 10.08 -11.80 -1.09
N GLY A 350 11.01 -11.90 -2.00
CA GLY A 350 11.99 -12.97 -2.01
C GLY A 350 12.24 -13.54 -3.39
N ARG A 351 13.02 -14.62 -3.41
CA ARG A 351 13.41 -15.35 -4.61
C ARG A 351 12.35 -16.38 -4.97
N ASP A 352 12.07 -16.54 -6.25
CA ASP A 352 11.22 -17.64 -6.75
C ASP A 352 11.80 -19.00 -6.39
N GLU A 353 10.95 -19.98 -6.08
CA GLU A 353 11.39 -21.32 -5.70
C GLU A 353 11.93 -22.12 -6.86
N THR A 354 11.44 -21.89 -8.06
CA THR A 354 11.81 -22.59 -9.30
C THR A 354 12.92 -21.86 -10.05
N TYR A 355 12.77 -20.54 -10.19
CA TYR A 355 13.66 -19.71 -11.00
C TYR A 355 14.64 -18.92 -10.15
N GLN A 356 15.88 -19.38 -10.08
CA GLN A 356 16.91 -18.88 -9.19
C GLN A 356 17.26 -17.40 -9.37
N ASN A 357 17.04 -16.84 -10.55
CA ASN A 357 17.32 -15.44 -10.87
C ASN A 357 16.06 -14.56 -10.95
N LEU A 358 14.92 -15.08 -10.51
CA LEU A 358 13.66 -14.34 -10.42
C LEU A 358 13.34 -14.01 -8.96
N LEU A 359 13.01 -12.75 -8.71
CA LEU A 359 12.62 -12.26 -7.39
C LEU A 359 11.33 -11.46 -7.49
N TYR A 360 10.65 -11.32 -6.38
CA TYR A 360 9.41 -10.53 -6.25
C TYR A 360 9.55 -9.47 -5.17
N ASN A 361 8.92 -8.32 -5.39
CA ASN A 361 8.78 -7.24 -4.42
C ASN A 361 7.46 -6.51 -4.64
N GLN A 362 6.34 -7.11 -4.22
CA GLN A 362 5.00 -6.64 -4.53
C GLN A 362 3.96 -7.02 -3.47
N ALA A 363 2.68 -6.71 -3.70
CA ALA A 363 1.53 -7.04 -2.85
C ALA A 363 1.52 -6.35 -1.48
N TYR A 364 1.84 -5.07 -1.44
CA TYR A 364 1.84 -4.22 -0.25
C TYR A 364 0.47 -3.65 0.13
N GLY A 365 -0.54 -3.80 -0.72
CA GLY A 365 -1.81 -3.09 -0.57
C GLY A 365 -1.63 -1.57 -0.59
N LEU A 366 -2.32 -0.87 0.30
CA LEU A 366 -2.21 0.59 0.46
C LEU A 366 -1.01 1.04 1.33
N ASN A 367 -0.16 0.11 1.76
CA ASN A 367 0.95 0.39 2.68
C ASN A 367 2.33 0.34 1.99
N GLU A 368 2.39 0.42 0.66
CA GLU A 368 3.63 0.27 -0.10
C GLU A 368 4.70 1.23 0.41
N LEU A 369 4.41 2.52 0.49
CA LEU A 369 5.40 3.51 0.97
C LEU A 369 5.81 3.28 2.43
N SER A 370 4.97 2.67 3.25
CA SER A 370 5.30 2.36 4.64
C SER A 370 6.35 1.25 4.78
N PHE A 371 6.50 0.37 3.77
CA PHE A 371 7.31 -0.85 3.92
C PHE A 371 8.32 -1.05 2.79
N ALA A 372 8.02 -0.62 1.56
CA ALA A 372 8.88 -0.83 0.40
C ALA A 372 10.31 -0.28 0.57
N PRO A 373 10.55 0.88 1.21
CA PRO A 373 11.91 1.35 1.44
C PRO A 373 12.78 0.34 2.19
N HIS A 374 12.25 -0.25 3.27
CA HIS A 374 12.97 -1.27 4.04
C HIS A 374 13.21 -2.55 3.23
N PHE A 375 12.16 -3.07 2.59
CA PHE A 375 12.25 -4.34 1.88
C PHE A 375 13.10 -4.27 0.60
N ALA A 376 13.27 -3.09 0.02
CA ALA A 376 14.21 -2.88 -1.07
C ALA A 376 15.66 -3.23 -0.66
N GLY A 377 16.09 -2.79 0.52
CA GLY A 377 17.40 -3.14 1.06
C GLY A 377 17.54 -4.64 1.30
N VAL A 378 16.51 -5.26 1.89
CA VAL A 378 16.48 -6.72 2.11
C VAL A 378 16.62 -7.49 0.79
N LEU A 379 15.90 -7.08 -0.24
CA LEU A 379 15.96 -7.74 -1.55
C LEU A 379 17.31 -7.52 -2.23
N ALA A 380 17.89 -6.33 -2.11
CA ALA A 380 19.21 -6.04 -2.63
C ALA A 380 20.30 -6.92 -1.99
N ASP A 381 20.20 -7.19 -0.69
CA ASP A 381 21.10 -8.13 0.01
C ASP A 381 20.91 -9.58 -0.49
N LEU A 382 19.65 -10.02 -0.68
CA LEU A 382 19.35 -11.34 -1.24
C LEU A 382 19.94 -11.54 -2.64
N ILE A 383 19.91 -10.52 -3.48
CA ILE A 383 20.46 -10.59 -4.84
C ILE A 383 21.99 -10.68 -4.79
N LYS A 384 22.63 -9.82 -3.99
CA LYS A 384 24.09 -9.66 -3.99
C LYS A 384 24.82 -10.74 -3.18
N GLU A 385 24.28 -11.10 -2.02
CA GLU A 385 24.95 -11.97 -1.03
C GLU A 385 24.35 -13.39 -1.00
N GLY A 386 23.26 -13.62 -1.74
CA GLY A 386 22.49 -14.88 -1.69
C GLY A 386 21.73 -15.07 -0.38
N LYS A 387 21.88 -14.15 0.57
CA LYS A 387 21.21 -14.12 1.88
C LYS A 387 21.04 -12.68 2.34
N SER A 388 20.02 -12.40 3.11
CA SER A 388 19.90 -11.12 3.81
C SER A 388 20.47 -11.23 5.22
N ASN A 389 21.09 -10.17 5.74
CA ASN A 389 21.53 -10.06 7.13
C ASN A 389 20.35 -10.09 8.12
N GLU A 390 19.14 -9.86 7.65
CA GLU A 390 17.88 -10.04 8.38
C GLU A 390 17.31 -11.46 8.19
N GLN A 391 18.15 -12.48 8.33
CA GLN A 391 17.72 -13.89 8.35
C GLN A 391 16.89 -14.19 9.59
N SER A 392 15.72 -13.60 9.64
CA SER A 392 14.66 -14.06 10.53
C SER A 392 13.55 -14.67 9.67
N ASP A 393 12.71 -15.49 10.27
CA ASP A 393 11.47 -16.04 9.70
C ASP A 393 10.57 -15.00 9.00
N GLU A 394 10.92 -13.73 9.12
CA GLU A 394 10.25 -12.57 8.55
C GLU A 394 10.47 -12.44 7.04
N ILE A 395 11.62 -12.90 6.52
CA ILE A 395 12.04 -12.76 5.12
C ILE A 395 11.78 -14.02 4.30
N LEU A 396 11.78 -15.18 4.96
CA LEU A 396 11.41 -16.47 4.36
C LEU A 396 9.90 -16.53 4.03
N LEU A 397 9.37 -15.43 3.53
CA LEU A 397 7.95 -15.22 3.29
C LEU A 397 7.44 -16.03 2.10
N PHE A 398 8.33 -16.43 1.19
CA PHE A 398 7.97 -17.29 0.08
C PHE A 398 7.78 -18.74 0.51
N SER A 399 8.68 -19.30 1.32
CA SER A 399 8.53 -20.67 1.81
C SER A 399 7.30 -20.86 2.70
N SER A 400 6.91 -19.82 3.46
CA SER A 400 5.71 -19.89 4.32
C SER A 400 4.39 -19.59 3.60
N LEU A 401 4.41 -19.13 2.34
CA LEU A 401 3.21 -19.02 1.52
C LEU A 401 2.70 -20.40 1.05
N TYR A 402 3.57 -21.41 1.03
CA TYR A 402 3.29 -22.77 0.57
C TYR A 402 3.11 -23.78 1.73
N GLU A 403 3.45 -23.43 2.96
CA GLU A 403 3.08 -24.19 4.15
C GLU A 403 1.63 -23.83 4.57
N GLY A 404 0.66 -24.33 3.81
CA GLY A 404 -0.76 -24.10 4.04
C GLY A 404 -1.51 -25.33 4.37
#